data_79df27d1767daa196996bc50731e3a92
#
_entry.id   79df27d1767daa196996bc50731e3a92
#
_cell.length_a   1.000
_cell.length_b   1.000
_cell.length_c   1.000
_cell.angle_alpha   90.00
_cell.angle_beta   90.00
_cell.angle_gamma   90.00
#
_symmetry.space_group_name_H-M   'P 1'
#
loop_
_entity.id
_entity.type
_entity.pdbx_description
1 polymer ?
#
loop_
_entity_poly.entity_id
_entity_poly.type
_entity_poly.pdbx_seq_one_letter_code
_entity_poly.pdbx_strand_id
1 'polypeptide(L)'
;MYKRQAQQQGRLGREIATLEELKNLLGLEKMPEYIESYDISHTFGADNVAGMVVFHNGRPMKSAYKRFAIKGFDGQNDVGSMQEVLTRRFNHYYNDEDGSTFKILPDLILLDGGEPQVRAVLPVVASMGLNVPVFGMVKDSKHRTRAIAVGNGEIEINSHRQVFTLVSCLLYTSPSPRD
;
A
#
# COMPACT_ATOMS: atom_id res chain seq x y z
N MET A 1 16.80 1.22 31.70
CA MET A 1 16.66 2.39 30.79
C MET A 1 17.51 2.27 29.54
N TYR A 2 18.80 2.04 29.65
CA TYR A 2 19.72 1.93 28.50
C TYR A 2 19.41 0.78 27.53
N LYS A 3 19.01 -0.38 28.03
CA LYS A 3 18.67 -1.53 27.17
C LYS A 3 17.48 -1.28 26.25
N ARG A 4 16.46 -0.56 26.74
CA ARG A 4 15.30 -0.19 25.90
C ARG A 4 15.67 0.81 24.80
N GLN A 5 16.50 1.82 25.13
CA GLN A 5 16.96 2.79 24.14
C GLN A 5 17.84 2.15 23.08
N ALA A 6 18.76 1.26 23.45
CA ALA A 6 19.62 0.52 22.52
C ALA A 6 18.77 -0.40 21.60
N GLN A 7 17.74 -1.07 22.13
CA GLN A 7 16.84 -1.90 21.36
C GLN A 7 16.00 -1.07 20.36
N GLN A 8 15.51 0.11 20.79
CA GLN A 8 14.75 1.02 19.93
C GLN A 8 15.62 1.58 18.79
N GLN A 9 16.86 1.96 19.08
CA GLN A 9 17.79 2.44 18.06
C GLN A 9 18.16 1.35 17.05
N GLY A 10 18.39 0.11 17.52
CA GLY A 10 18.68 -1.02 16.64
C GLY A 10 17.48 -1.39 15.76
N ARG A 11 16.27 -1.29 16.28
CA ARG A 11 15.04 -1.53 15.53
C ARG A 11 14.84 -0.46 14.46
N LEU A 12 14.98 0.82 14.83
CA LEU A 12 14.88 1.94 13.88
C LEU A 12 15.91 1.83 12.76
N GLY A 13 17.15 1.47 13.08
CA GLY A 13 18.20 1.24 12.08
C GLY A 13 17.84 0.13 11.09
N ARG A 14 17.23 -0.96 11.55
CA ARG A 14 16.77 -2.06 10.66
C ARG A 14 15.61 -1.62 9.78
N GLU A 15 14.68 -0.86 10.31
CA GLU A 15 13.53 -0.34 9.54
C GLU A 15 14.00 0.61 8.45
N ILE A 16 14.92 1.53 8.75
CA ILE A 16 15.52 2.44 7.76
C ILE A 16 16.25 1.65 6.67
N ALA A 17 17.05 0.65 7.05
CA ALA A 17 17.78 -0.20 6.10
C ALA A 17 16.82 -0.96 5.17
N THR A 18 15.69 -1.45 5.69
CA THR A 18 14.66 -2.13 4.91
C THR A 18 14.02 -1.17 3.90
N LEU A 19 13.69 0.05 4.30
CA LEU A 19 13.12 1.05 3.41
C LEU A 19 14.11 1.48 2.32
N GLU A 20 15.38 1.57 2.66
CA GLU A 20 16.45 1.89 1.71
C GLU A 20 16.62 0.76 0.69
N GLU A 21 16.60 -0.50 1.12
CA GLU A 21 16.61 -1.66 0.25
C GLU A 21 15.41 -1.66 -0.70
N LEU A 22 14.21 -1.39 -0.18
CA LEU A 22 12.99 -1.27 -0.99
C LEU A 22 13.11 -0.15 -2.01
N LYS A 23 13.60 1.02 -1.59
CA LYS A 23 13.85 2.15 -2.50
C LYS A 23 14.75 1.74 -3.67
N ASN A 24 15.85 1.07 -3.40
CA ASN A 24 16.82 0.65 -4.41
C ASN A 24 16.23 -0.43 -5.33
N LEU A 25 15.50 -1.39 -4.74
CA LEU A 25 14.86 -2.48 -5.49
C LEU A 25 13.81 -1.97 -6.48
N LEU A 26 13.04 -0.97 -6.09
CA LEU A 26 11.96 -0.39 -6.91
C LEU A 26 12.45 0.80 -7.75
N GLY A 27 13.69 1.25 -7.60
CA GLY A 27 14.21 2.41 -8.32
C GLY A 27 13.54 3.73 -7.96
N LEU A 28 13.14 3.89 -6.70
CA LEU A 28 12.48 5.11 -6.23
C LEU A 28 13.48 6.27 -6.10
N GLU A 29 13.01 7.49 -6.34
CA GLU A 29 13.84 8.69 -6.21
C GLU A 29 14.11 9.05 -4.75
N LYS A 30 13.16 8.74 -3.87
CA LYS A 30 13.28 9.02 -2.43
C LYS A 30 12.85 7.82 -1.59
N MET A 31 13.25 7.82 -0.32
CA MET A 31 12.90 6.76 0.62
C MET A 31 11.39 6.70 0.83
N PRO A 32 10.75 5.50 0.76
CA PRO A 32 9.32 5.37 0.95
C PRO A 32 8.96 5.41 2.43
N GLU A 33 8.99 6.58 3.04
CA GLU A 33 8.69 6.77 4.46
C GLU A 33 7.20 6.57 4.76
N TYR A 34 6.32 7.00 3.85
CA TYR A 34 4.87 6.87 4.00
C TYR A 34 4.35 5.98 2.88
N ILE A 35 3.91 4.77 3.24
CA ILE A 35 3.44 3.75 2.31
C ILE A 35 1.96 3.51 2.54
N GLU A 36 1.16 3.60 1.48
CA GLU A 36 -0.24 3.18 1.49
C GLU A 36 -0.37 1.84 0.74
N SER A 37 -1.12 0.91 1.32
CA SER A 37 -1.44 -0.37 0.69
C SER A 37 -2.95 -0.54 0.61
N TYR A 38 -3.43 -1.09 -0.50
CA TYR A 38 -4.85 -1.24 -0.80
C TYR A 38 -5.21 -2.67 -1.14
N ASP A 39 -6.30 -3.16 -0.56
CA ASP A 39 -6.89 -4.44 -0.91
C ASP A 39 -8.40 -4.31 -1.12
N ILE A 40 -8.96 -5.18 -1.97
CA ILE A 40 -10.40 -5.26 -2.21
C ILE A 40 -10.92 -6.54 -1.58
N SER A 41 -11.92 -6.38 -0.71
CA SER A 41 -12.60 -7.50 -0.05
C SER A 41 -14.02 -7.64 -0.62
N HIS A 42 -14.37 -8.86 -0.96
CA HIS A 42 -15.72 -9.22 -1.40
C HIS A 42 -16.45 -9.89 -0.25
N THR A 43 -17.56 -9.32 0.19
CA THR A 43 -18.36 -9.88 1.26
C THR A 43 -19.64 -10.48 0.64
N PHE A 44 -20.01 -11.68 1.04
CA PHE A 44 -21.22 -12.34 0.56
C PHE A 44 -22.47 -11.48 0.81
N GLY A 45 -23.15 -11.10 -0.25
CA GLY A 45 -24.42 -10.36 -0.18
C GLY A 45 -24.28 -8.90 0.28
N ALA A 46 -23.07 -8.36 0.36
CA ALA A 46 -22.80 -6.97 0.71
C ALA A 46 -21.91 -6.31 -0.35
N ASP A 47 -21.86 -4.99 -0.31
CA ASP A 47 -21.00 -4.22 -1.21
C ASP A 47 -19.52 -4.55 -1.02
N ASN A 48 -18.75 -4.44 -2.08
CA ASN A 48 -17.31 -4.58 -2.01
C ASN A 48 -16.71 -3.49 -1.11
N VAL A 49 -15.68 -3.82 -0.36
CA VAL A 49 -15.00 -2.89 0.53
C VAL A 49 -13.51 -2.88 0.18
N ALA A 50 -12.96 -1.70 0.04
CA ALA A 50 -11.53 -1.52 -0.07
C ALA A 50 -10.93 -1.13 1.29
N GLY A 51 -9.86 -1.80 1.67
CA GLY A 51 -9.07 -1.45 2.83
C GLY A 51 -7.85 -0.64 2.43
N MET A 52 -7.56 0.41 3.18
CA MET A 52 -6.32 1.18 3.07
C MET A 52 -5.55 1.04 4.37
N VAL A 53 -4.38 0.47 4.33
CA VAL A 53 -3.44 0.45 5.45
C VAL A 53 -2.29 1.40 5.17
N VAL A 54 -1.70 1.93 6.22
CA VAL A 54 -0.61 2.89 6.13
C VAL A 54 0.54 2.44 7.01
N PHE A 55 1.74 2.48 6.45
CA PHE A 55 2.98 2.32 7.20
C PHE A 55 3.78 3.62 7.12
N HIS A 56 4.26 4.06 8.26
CA HIS A 56 5.12 5.23 8.36
C HIS A 56 6.44 4.82 9.00
N ASN A 57 7.54 5.08 8.30
CA ASN A 57 8.89 4.67 8.71
C ASN A 57 9.01 3.18 9.01
N GLY A 58 8.32 2.34 8.22
CA GLY A 58 8.34 0.89 8.35
C GLY A 58 7.41 0.32 9.42
N ARG A 59 6.58 1.14 10.06
CA ARG A 59 5.65 0.72 11.13
C ARG A 59 4.21 1.03 10.78
N PRO A 60 3.26 0.18 11.21
CA PRO A 60 1.84 0.47 11.04
C PRO A 60 1.44 1.80 11.67
N MET A 61 0.75 2.64 10.89
CA MET A 61 0.16 3.88 11.37
C MET A 61 -1.36 3.72 11.34
N LYS A 62 -1.90 3.06 12.35
CA LYS A 62 -3.31 2.65 12.40
C LYS A 62 -4.29 3.82 12.37
N SER A 63 -3.90 4.99 12.88
CA SER A 63 -4.71 6.21 12.83
C SER A 63 -5.03 6.68 11.42
N ALA A 64 -4.24 6.27 10.42
CA ALA A 64 -4.45 6.61 9.02
C ALA A 64 -5.16 5.51 8.22
N TYR A 65 -5.47 4.36 8.82
CA TYR A 65 -6.20 3.28 8.17
C TYR A 65 -7.61 3.73 7.79
N LYS A 66 -8.06 3.36 6.59
CA LYS A 66 -9.38 3.72 6.08
C LYS A 66 -10.06 2.52 5.43
N ARG A 67 -11.36 2.61 5.34
CA ARG A 67 -12.20 1.66 4.61
C ARG A 67 -13.11 2.43 3.68
N PHE A 68 -13.22 1.93 2.45
CA PHE A 68 -14.05 2.55 1.41
C PHE A 68 -15.10 1.54 0.98
N ALA A 69 -16.38 1.88 1.13
CA ALA A 69 -17.45 1.10 0.50
C ALA A 69 -17.43 1.39 -1.00
N ILE A 70 -17.31 0.36 -1.82
CA ILE A 70 -17.30 0.47 -3.28
C ILE A 70 -18.73 0.55 -3.77
N LYS A 71 -19.06 1.58 -4.53
CA LYS A 71 -20.43 1.88 -4.95
C LYS A 71 -20.67 1.70 -6.45
N GLY A 72 -19.62 1.68 -7.25
CA GLY A 72 -19.73 1.74 -8.69
C GLY A 72 -19.86 0.39 -9.40
N PHE A 73 -19.68 -0.73 -8.69
CA PHE A 73 -19.59 -2.04 -9.34
C PHE A 73 -20.33 -3.11 -8.55
N ASP A 74 -21.17 -3.87 -9.24
CA ASP A 74 -21.77 -5.09 -8.72
C ASP A 74 -20.86 -6.27 -9.09
N GLY A 75 -20.56 -7.14 -8.12
CA GLY A 75 -19.75 -8.33 -8.32
C GLY A 75 -18.24 -8.10 -8.25
N GLN A 76 -17.50 -9.02 -8.85
CA GLN A 76 -16.04 -9.04 -8.77
C GLN A 76 -15.40 -8.19 -9.88
N ASN A 77 -15.24 -6.90 -9.65
CA ASN A 77 -14.45 -6.04 -10.53
C ASN A 77 -13.36 -5.35 -9.71
N ASP A 78 -12.27 -6.08 -9.48
CA ASP A 78 -11.16 -5.58 -8.65
C ASP A 78 -10.45 -4.38 -9.29
N VAL A 79 -10.32 -4.38 -10.62
CA VAL A 79 -9.69 -3.27 -11.36
C VAL A 79 -10.50 -1.99 -11.21
N GLY A 80 -11.80 -2.04 -11.51
CA GLY A 80 -12.68 -0.87 -11.38
C GLY A 80 -12.84 -0.41 -9.95
N SER A 81 -12.91 -1.34 -9.01
CA SER A 81 -12.97 -1.04 -7.57
C SER A 81 -11.70 -0.33 -7.10
N MET A 82 -10.54 -0.77 -7.56
CA MET A 82 -9.27 -0.14 -7.22
C MET A 82 -9.16 1.27 -7.79
N GLN A 83 -9.63 1.48 -9.02
CA GLN A 83 -9.69 2.82 -9.63
C GLN A 83 -10.61 3.76 -8.83
N GLU A 84 -11.78 3.30 -8.40
CA GLU A 84 -12.71 4.09 -7.58
C GLU A 84 -12.06 4.50 -6.27
N VAL A 85 -11.41 3.57 -5.57
CA VAL A 85 -10.77 3.83 -4.28
C VAL A 85 -9.69 4.90 -4.40
N LEU A 86 -8.79 4.76 -5.35
CA LEU A 86 -7.69 5.71 -5.53
C LEU A 86 -8.22 7.09 -5.95
N THR A 87 -9.25 7.14 -6.79
CA THR A 87 -9.91 8.41 -7.15
C THR A 87 -10.48 9.09 -5.91
N ARG A 88 -11.21 8.36 -5.08
CA ARG A 88 -11.80 8.90 -3.85
C ARG A 88 -10.74 9.31 -2.83
N ARG A 89 -9.68 8.52 -2.69
CA ARG A 89 -8.55 8.83 -1.81
C ARG A 89 -7.92 10.17 -2.17
N PHE A 90 -7.61 10.40 -3.44
CA PHE A 90 -6.97 11.64 -3.86
C PHE A 90 -7.94 12.82 -3.98
N ASN A 91 -9.24 12.58 -4.15
CA ASN A 91 -10.23 13.63 -3.97
C ASN A 91 -10.21 14.16 -2.54
N HIS A 92 -10.04 13.31 -1.53
CA HIS A 92 -9.85 13.74 -0.15
C HIS A 92 -8.57 14.57 0.02
N TYR A 93 -7.50 14.21 -0.67
CA TYR A 93 -6.27 15.01 -0.63
C TYR A 93 -6.52 16.45 -1.08
N TYR A 94 -7.31 16.66 -2.12
CA TYR A 94 -7.59 18.00 -2.64
C TYR A 94 -8.66 18.76 -1.85
N ASN A 95 -9.61 18.07 -1.25
CA ASN A 95 -10.82 18.69 -0.70
C ASN A 95 -10.92 18.69 0.82
N ASP A 96 -10.16 17.85 1.52
CA ASP A 96 -10.20 17.78 2.98
C ASP A 96 -9.54 19.00 3.61
N GLU A 97 -9.90 19.28 4.87
CA GLU A 97 -9.27 20.31 5.67
C GLU A 97 -7.87 19.90 6.12
N ASP A 98 -7.05 20.89 6.45
CA ASP A 98 -5.72 20.65 7.03
C ASP A 98 -5.85 19.83 8.33
N GLY A 99 -4.93 18.90 8.53
CA GLY A 99 -4.96 17.97 9.65
C GLY A 99 -5.56 16.61 9.33
N SER A 100 -6.29 16.45 8.23
CA SER A 100 -6.70 15.14 7.74
C SER A 100 -5.49 14.32 7.30
N THR A 101 -5.47 13.02 7.64
CA THR A 101 -4.40 12.13 7.17
C THR A 101 -4.42 11.96 5.65
N PHE A 102 -5.54 12.24 5.00
CA PHE A 102 -5.63 12.26 3.53
C PHE A 102 -4.82 13.38 2.88
N LYS A 103 -4.41 14.40 3.65
CA LYS A 103 -3.52 15.48 3.17
C LYS A 103 -2.06 15.04 3.05
N ILE A 104 -1.70 13.90 3.60
CA ILE A 104 -0.36 13.34 3.47
C ILE A 104 -0.31 12.55 2.17
N LEU A 105 0.55 12.94 1.23
CA LEU A 105 0.79 12.16 0.01
C LEU A 105 1.69 10.98 0.32
N PRO A 106 1.35 9.77 -0.14
CA PRO A 106 2.24 8.64 0.02
C PRO A 106 3.47 8.76 -0.86
N ASP A 107 4.57 8.20 -0.38
CA ASP A 107 5.81 8.04 -1.15
C ASP A 107 5.75 6.81 -2.04
N LEU A 108 4.87 5.87 -1.71
CA LEU A 108 4.70 4.60 -2.41
C LEU A 108 3.28 4.08 -2.18
N ILE A 109 2.66 3.59 -3.25
CA ILE A 109 1.39 2.86 -3.19
C ILE A 109 1.64 1.41 -3.58
N LEU A 110 1.16 0.47 -2.76
CA LEU A 110 1.17 -0.95 -3.03
C LEU A 110 -0.27 -1.47 -3.13
N LEU A 111 -0.58 -2.13 -4.25
CA LEU A 111 -1.88 -2.72 -4.50
C LEU A 111 -1.83 -4.23 -4.25
N ASP A 112 -2.87 -4.78 -3.63
CA ASP A 112 -3.03 -6.24 -3.56
C ASP A 112 -3.54 -6.73 -4.91
N GLY A 113 -2.62 -6.95 -5.83
CA GLY A 113 -2.90 -7.38 -7.17
C GLY A 113 -1.68 -7.25 -8.07
N GLY A 114 -1.79 -7.81 -9.25
CA GLY A 114 -0.69 -7.85 -10.20
C GLY A 114 -0.67 -6.68 -11.17
N GLU A 115 -0.01 -6.90 -12.27
CA GLU A 115 0.19 -5.94 -13.36
C GLU A 115 -1.10 -5.29 -13.87
N PRO A 116 -2.23 -6.03 -14.05
CA PRO A 116 -3.48 -5.40 -14.51
C PRO A 116 -3.99 -4.30 -13.58
N GLN A 117 -3.91 -4.50 -12.27
CA GLN A 117 -4.31 -3.50 -11.28
C GLN A 117 -3.41 -2.27 -11.33
N VAL A 118 -2.10 -2.48 -11.43
CA VAL A 118 -1.12 -1.39 -11.53
C VAL A 118 -1.39 -0.55 -12.78
N ARG A 119 -1.57 -1.18 -13.94
CA ARG A 119 -1.87 -0.49 -15.20
C ARG A 119 -3.16 0.32 -15.15
N ALA A 120 -4.16 -0.19 -14.43
CA ALA A 120 -5.45 0.48 -14.31
C ALA A 120 -5.38 1.72 -13.42
N VAL A 121 -4.54 1.69 -12.38
CA VAL A 121 -4.42 2.76 -11.39
C VAL A 121 -3.47 3.87 -11.83
N LEU A 122 -2.42 3.55 -12.57
CA LEU A 122 -1.44 4.55 -13.02
C LEU A 122 -2.08 5.75 -13.75
N PRO A 123 -3.01 5.55 -14.73
CA PRO A 123 -3.69 6.70 -15.36
C PRO A 123 -4.53 7.52 -14.41
N VAL A 124 -5.13 6.90 -13.39
CA VAL A 124 -5.93 7.61 -12.37
C VAL A 124 -5.04 8.58 -11.60
N VAL A 125 -3.91 8.11 -11.10
CA VAL A 125 -2.94 8.95 -10.37
C VAL A 125 -2.42 10.08 -11.25
N ALA A 126 -2.05 9.78 -12.48
CA ALA A 126 -1.55 10.77 -13.44
C ALA A 126 -2.60 11.82 -13.78
N SER A 127 -3.87 11.42 -13.99
CA SER A 127 -4.97 12.34 -14.31
C SER A 127 -5.26 13.33 -13.19
N MET A 128 -4.90 13.00 -11.97
CA MET A 128 -5.06 13.88 -10.80
C MET A 128 -3.86 14.80 -10.57
N GLY A 129 -2.90 14.80 -11.50
CA GLY A 129 -1.70 15.66 -11.40
C GLY A 129 -0.68 15.21 -10.38
N LEU A 130 -0.72 13.94 -9.99
CA LEU A 130 0.15 13.38 -8.96
C LEU A 130 1.22 12.47 -9.58
N ASN A 131 2.40 12.48 -8.96
CA ASN A 131 3.53 11.63 -9.36
C ASN A 131 3.90 10.71 -8.19
N VAL A 132 3.00 9.80 -7.84
CA VAL A 132 3.22 8.82 -6.77
C VAL A 132 3.53 7.47 -7.40
N PRO A 133 4.63 6.81 -6.99
CA PRO A 133 4.95 5.47 -7.47
C PRO A 133 3.90 4.45 -7.05
N VAL A 134 3.44 3.61 -8.01
CA VAL A 134 2.44 2.58 -7.79
C VAL A 134 3.01 1.24 -8.23
N PHE A 135 2.93 0.26 -7.34
CA PHE A 135 3.35 -1.11 -7.59
C PHE A 135 2.28 -2.08 -7.07
N GLY A 136 2.33 -3.32 -7.55
CA GLY A 136 1.43 -4.38 -7.09
C GLY A 136 2.17 -5.43 -6.27
N MET A 137 1.43 -6.12 -5.42
CA MET A 137 1.94 -7.26 -4.65
C MET A 137 1.40 -8.54 -5.26
N VAL A 138 2.26 -9.38 -5.81
CA VAL A 138 1.90 -10.62 -6.47
C VAL A 138 2.06 -11.79 -5.51
N LYS A 139 1.01 -12.59 -5.40
CA LYS A 139 0.98 -13.78 -4.54
C LYS A 139 1.33 -15.05 -5.31
N ASP A 140 1.93 -16.01 -4.61
CA ASP A 140 2.12 -17.38 -5.13
C ASP A 140 0.83 -18.21 -4.96
N SER A 141 0.87 -19.49 -5.37
CA SER A 141 -0.26 -20.42 -5.24
C SER A 141 -0.69 -20.68 -3.79
N LYS A 142 0.16 -20.35 -2.82
CA LYS A 142 -0.11 -20.47 -1.38
C LYS A 142 -0.52 -19.13 -0.74
N HIS A 143 -0.89 -18.15 -1.55
CA HIS A 143 -1.28 -16.80 -1.13
C HIS A 143 -0.19 -16.02 -0.37
N ARG A 144 1.09 -16.34 -0.61
CA ARG A 144 2.24 -15.59 -0.06
C ARG A 144 2.75 -14.61 -1.10
N THR A 145 3.16 -13.44 -0.66
CA THR A 145 3.79 -12.46 -1.56
C THR A 145 5.06 -13.08 -2.17
N ARG A 146 5.16 -13.06 -3.48
CA ARG A 146 6.27 -13.63 -4.25
C ARG A 146 7.08 -12.54 -4.96
N ALA A 147 6.39 -11.55 -5.48
CA ALA A 147 6.98 -10.53 -6.33
C ALA A 147 6.23 -9.20 -6.21
N ILE A 148 6.88 -8.16 -6.68
CA ILE A 148 6.27 -6.83 -6.83
C ILE A 148 6.04 -6.59 -8.32
N ALA A 149 4.80 -6.29 -8.69
CA ALA A 149 4.42 -6.00 -10.07
C ALA A 149 4.70 -4.53 -10.39
N VAL A 150 5.34 -4.30 -11.52
CA VAL A 150 5.49 -3.00 -12.18
C VAL A 150 4.51 -2.91 -13.35
N GLY A 151 4.46 -1.78 -14.05
CA GLY A 151 3.53 -1.61 -15.18
C GLY A 151 3.78 -2.55 -16.35
N ASN A 152 4.96 -3.17 -16.44
CA ASN A 152 5.39 -4.02 -17.55
C ASN A 152 6.20 -5.26 -17.11
N GLY A 153 5.97 -5.76 -15.91
CA GLY A 153 6.69 -6.94 -15.43
C GLY A 153 6.60 -7.11 -13.92
N GLU A 154 7.48 -7.95 -13.41
CA GLU A 154 7.53 -8.30 -11.98
C GLU A 154 8.97 -8.29 -11.48
N ILE A 155 9.15 -7.91 -10.21
CA ILE A 155 10.42 -7.97 -9.49
C ILE A 155 10.28 -9.00 -8.37
N GLU A 156 11.08 -10.07 -8.43
CA GLU A 156 11.06 -11.08 -7.37
C GLU A 156 11.71 -10.57 -6.10
N ILE A 157 11.09 -10.85 -4.96
CA ILE A 157 11.57 -10.38 -3.64
C ILE A 157 11.97 -11.50 -2.69
N ASN A 158 11.95 -12.75 -3.14
CA ASN A 158 12.23 -13.92 -2.28
C ASN A 158 13.63 -13.88 -1.67
N SER A 159 14.63 -13.32 -2.38
CA SER A 159 16.00 -13.16 -1.90
C SER A 159 16.18 -11.95 -0.97
N HIS A 160 15.20 -11.06 -0.90
CA HIS A 160 15.21 -9.84 -0.09
C HIS A 160 14.33 -10.04 1.15
N ARG A 161 14.83 -10.76 2.13
CA ARG A 161 14.07 -11.24 3.29
C ARG A 161 13.37 -10.12 4.07
N GLN A 162 14.03 -9.01 4.32
CA GLN A 162 13.47 -7.89 5.08
C GLN A 162 12.38 -7.16 4.29
N VAL A 163 12.59 -6.94 3.00
CA VAL A 163 11.59 -6.37 2.10
C VAL A 163 10.39 -7.31 1.99
N PHE A 164 10.62 -8.60 1.84
CA PHE A 164 9.55 -9.61 1.83
C PHE A 164 8.70 -9.53 3.10
N THR A 165 9.33 -9.43 4.26
CA THR A 165 8.64 -9.34 5.55
C THR A 165 7.79 -8.07 5.62
N LEU A 166 8.33 -6.92 5.24
CA LEU A 166 7.60 -5.64 5.23
C LEU A 166 6.38 -5.69 4.30
N VAL A 167 6.57 -6.15 3.06
CA VAL A 167 5.49 -6.21 2.07
C VAL A 167 4.42 -7.21 2.49
N SER A 168 4.81 -8.34 3.08
CA SER A 168 3.88 -9.33 3.61
C SER A 168 3.07 -8.77 4.78
N CYS A 169 3.69 -7.99 5.66
CA CYS A 169 2.97 -7.30 6.74
C CYS A 169 1.94 -6.32 6.22
N LEU A 170 2.26 -5.54 5.19
CA LEU A 170 1.33 -4.63 4.52
C LEU A 170 0.13 -5.39 3.95
N LEU A 171 0.36 -6.55 3.35
CA LEU A 171 -0.68 -7.36 2.74
C LEU A 171 -1.62 -7.99 3.77
N TYR A 172 -1.07 -8.47 4.89
CA TYR A 172 -1.84 -9.20 5.90
C TYR A 172 -2.43 -8.30 7.00
N THR A 173 -2.13 -7.01 6.99
CA THR A 173 -2.62 -6.05 8.00
C THR A 173 -3.85 -5.31 7.49
N SER A 174 -4.82 -6.02 6.92
CA SER A 174 -6.10 -5.41 6.51
C SER A 174 -6.86 -4.87 7.73
N PRO A 175 -7.53 -3.70 7.61
CA PRO A 175 -8.36 -3.20 8.70
C PRO A 175 -9.48 -4.17 9.01
N SER A 176 -9.47 -4.73 10.22
CA SER A 176 -10.54 -5.60 10.70
C SER A 176 -11.82 -4.79 10.92
N PRO A 177 -13.03 -5.39 10.73
CA PRO A 177 -14.28 -4.71 11.07
C PRO A 177 -14.37 -4.26 12.54
N ARG A 178 -13.50 -4.79 13.40
CA ARG A 178 -13.47 -4.48 14.84
C ARG A 178 -12.45 -3.41 15.23
N ASP A 179 -11.63 -3.01 14.30
CA ASP A 179 -10.63 -1.96 14.52
C ASP A 179 -11.20 -0.61 14.01
#